data_7563d4b19488da9f30f9e3036fbfddbc
#
_entry.id   7563d4b19488da9f30f9e3036fbfddbc
#
_cell.length_a   1.000
_cell.length_b   1.000
_cell.length_c   1.000
_cell.angle_alpha   90.00
_cell.angle_beta   90.00
_cell.angle_gamma   90.00
#
_symmetry.space_group_name_H-M   'P 1'
#
loop_
_entity.id
_entity.type
_entity.pdbx_description
1 polymer ?
#
loop_
_entity_poly.entity_id
_entity_poly.type
_entity_poly.pdbx_seq_one_letter_code
_entity_poly.pdbx_strand_id
1 'polypeptide(L)'
;IIFNLLFLFIANTVMADRLKDMVSFAGIRTNQLMGYGIVVGLDGTGDSSLGVTLQSMQSTISQFGMNIDTGSLSGKNAAAVMITADLDPFVKVGQKIGVTVSSMGKAKSLRGGTLLMTPLKGADGQTYAIAQGNLAVGGFGVEGADGSSMSVNIPTVGTISNGATVERMVEAPFINSNNFVMNLHQGDFTTANRITEEINKVFGPDVAKALDHTSVSVRAPKDPSQKVSFMSLLENIEVDPASPIAKVV
;
A
#
# COMPACT_ATOMS: atom_id res chain seq x y z
N ILE A 1 -41.89 -18.41 -52.53
CA ILE A 1 -41.76 -17.99 -51.11
C ILE A 1 -40.47 -18.60 -50.59
N ILE A 2 -39.42 -17.78 -50.61
CA ILE A 2 -38.07 -18.17 -50.15
C ILE A 2 -38.00 -17.79 -48.67
N PHE A 3 -37.96 -18.80 -47.79
CA PHE A 3 -37.81 -18.64 -46.38
C PHE A 3 -36.32 -18.48 -46.08
N ASN A 4 -35.92 -17.24 -45.80
CA ASN A 4 -34.52 -16.89 -45.49
C ASN A 4 -34.29 -17.19 -43.99
N LEU A 5 -33.68 -18.36 -43.68
CA LEU A 5 -33.31 -18.76 -42.32
C LEU A 5 -32.00 -18.04 -41.95
N LEU A 6 -32.13 -16.87 -41.36
CA LEU A 6 -31.00 -16.11 -40.78
C LEU A 6 -30.52 -16.86 -39.52
N PHE A 7 -29.48 -17.66 -39.67
CA PHE A 7 -28.83 -18.34 -38.56
C PHE A 7 -28.03 -17.30 -37.80
N LEU A 8 -28.59 -16.78 -36.72
CA LEU A 8 -27.91 -15.86 -35.82
C LEU A 8 -26.82 -16.65 -35.06
N PHE A 9 -25.58 -16.59 -35.53
CA PHE A 9 -24.40 -17.06 -34.79
C PHE A 9 -24.24 -16.15 -33.56
N ILE A 10 -24.74 -16.60 -32.40
CA ILE A 10 -24.37 -16.03 -31.11
C ILE A 10 -22.91 -16.48 -30.88
N ALA A 11 -21.98 -15.65 -31.27
CA ALA A 11 -20.60 -15.81 -30.86
C ALA A 11 -20.55 -15.64 -29.33
N ASN A 12 -20.50 -16.75 -28.60
CA ASN A 12 -20.08 -16.73 -27.22
C ASN A 12 -18.64 -16.23 -27.23
N THR A 13 -18.42 -14.96 -26.91
CA THR A 13 -17.10 -14.46 -26.63
C THR A 13 -16.64 -15.12 -25.34
N VAL A 14 -15.88 -16.19 -25.46
CA VAL A 14 -15.12 -16.73 -24.35
C VAL A 14 -14.17 -15.61 -23.94
N MET A 15 -14.44 -14.99 -22.82
CA MET A 15 -13.58 -13.97 -22.23
C MET A 15 -12.47 -14.73 -21.50
N ALA A 16 -11.35 -14.94 -22.19
CA ALA A 16 -10.13 -15.41 -21.56
C ALA A 16 -9.58 -14.24 -20.70
N ASP A 17 -9.34 -14.51 -19.43
CA ASP A 17 -8.76 -13.54 -18.51
C ASP A 17 -7.24 -13.68 -18.52
N ARG A 18 -6.53 -12.56 -18.37
CA ARG A 18 -5.08 -12.60 -18.26
C ARG A 18 -4.70 -13.12 -16.87
N LEU A 19 -3.64 -13.91 -16.84
CA LEU A 19 -3.17 -14.54 -15.60
C LEU A 19 -2.95 -13.52 -14.47
N LYS A 20 -2.43 -12.32 -14.76
CA LYS A 20 -2.24 -11.24 -13.79
C LYS A 20 -3.54 -10.77 -13.09
N ASP A 21 -4.67 -10.94 -13.76
CA ASP A 21 -5.98 -10.51 -13.22
C ASP A 21 -6.61 -11.61 -12.34
N MET A 22 -6.08 -12.84 -12.42
CA MET A 22 -6.59 -14.03 -11.73
C MET A 22 -5.76 -14.46 -10.53
N VAL A 23 -4.48 -14.06 -10.46
CA VAL A 23 -3.55 -14.54 -9.42
C VAL A 23 -2.76 -13.41 -8.76
N SER A 24 -2.28 -13.68 -7.56
CA SER A 24 -1.26 -12.90 -6.87
C SER A 24 -0.02 -13.76 -6.64
N PHE A 25 1.17 -13.13 -6.60
CA PHE A 25 2.42 -13.85 -6.36
C PHE A 25 2.73 -13.90 -4.87
N ALA A 26 2.98 -15.11 -4.36
CA ALA A 26 3.37 -15.29 -2.97
C ALA A 26 4.69 -14.57 -2.66
N GLY A 27 4.74 -13.86 -1.54
CA GLY A 27 5.93 -13.09 -1.13
C GLY A 27 6.06 -11.71 -1.81
N ILE A 28 5.15 -11.34 -2.71
CA ILE A 28 5.02 -10.00 -3.25
C ILE A 28 3.81 -9.35 -2.59
N ARG A 29 4.04 -8.61 -1.52
CA ARG A 29 2.98 -7.88 -0.81
C ARG A 29 3.49 -6.53 -0.36
N THR A 30 2.64 -5.55 -0.35
CA THR A 30 2.89 -4.26 0.27
C THR A 30 3.00 -4.42 1.79
N ASN A 31 4.03 -3.83 2.39
CA ASN A 31 4.26 -3.86 3.83
C ASN A 31 3.81 -2.53 4.42
N GLN A 32 2.94 -2.60 5.41
CA GLN A 32 2.46 -1.41 6.09
C GLN A 32 3.48 -0.93 7.11
N LEU A 33 3.82 0.35 7.04
CA LEU A 33 4.68 1.03 7.98
C LEU A 33 3.86 1.97 8.84
N MET A 34 4.26 2.10 10.10
CA MET A 34 3.67 3.06 11.02
C MET A 34 4.74 3.77 11.84
N GLY A 35 4.44 5.01 12.22
CA GLY A 35 5.30 5.81 13.08
C GLY A 35 4.48 6.76 13.94
N TYR A 36 5.03 7.11 15.09
CA TYR A 36 4.51 8.17 15.94
C TYR A 36 5.40 9.39 15.79
N GLY A 37 4.80 10.54 15.51
CA GLY A 37 5.53 11.77 15.27
C GLY A 37 4.82 13.01 15.78
N ILE A 38 5.42 14.14 15.47
CA ILE A 38 4.91 15.45 15.85
C ILE A 38 4.85 16.34 14.64
N VAL A 39 3.73 16.99 14.46
CA VAL A 39 3.53 18.07 13.51
C VAL A 39 3.64 19.39 14.27
N VAL A 40 4.42 20.33 13.73
CA VAL A 40 4.64 21.67 14.28
C VAL A 40 4.21 22.75 13.29
N GLY A 41 4.08 23.99 13.76
CA GLY A 41 3.70 25.13 12.92
C GLY A 41 2.18 25.27 12.73
N LEU A 42 1.39 24.66 13.62
CA LEU A 42 -0.06 24.78 13.62
C LEU A 42 -0.47 26.09 14.30
N ASP A 43 -1.09 27.01 13.56
CA ASP A 43 -1.51 28.33 14.07
C ASP A 43 -2.72 28.19 15.00
N GLY A 44 -2.46 27.81 16.26
CA GLY A 44 -3.48 27.68 17.30
C GLY A 44 -4.42 26.48 17.16
N THR A 45 -4.27 25.65 16.12
CA THR A 45 -5.15 24.51 15.81
C THR A 45 -4.62 23.16 16.31
N GLY A 46 -3.47 23.15 16.96
CA GLY A 46 -2.84 21.96 17.54
C GLY A 46 -3.52 21.42 18.78
N ASP A 47 -2.83 20.54 19.50
CA ASP A 47 -3.36 19.88 20.68
C ASP A 47 -3.57 20.87 21.84
N SER A 48 -4.79 20.91 22.37
CA SER A 48 -5.13 21.76 23.50
C SER A 48 -4.68 21.19 24.86
N SER A 49 -4.41 19.88 24.94
CA SER A 49 -3.93 19.21 26.15
C SER A 49 -2.42 18.92 26.04
N LEU A 50 -1.68 19.54 26.92
CA LEU A 50 -0.22 19.71 26.84
C LEU A 50 0.61 18.47 27.23
N GLY A 51 0.05 17.45 27.88
CA GLY A 51 0.83 16.41 28.55
C GLY A 51 1.73 15.59 27.59
N VAL A 52 1.12 14.76 26.76
CA VAL A 52 1.85 13.79 25.92
C VAL A 52 2.58 14.48 24.76
N THR A 53 1.94 15.48 24.15
CA THR A 53 2.51 16.20 22.99
C THR A 53 3.76 16.98 23.38
N LEU A 54 3.75 17.71 24.49
CA LEU A 54 4.94 18.44 24.97
C LEU A 54 6.07 17.52 25.40
N GLN A 55 5.74 16.43 26.12
CA GLN A 55 6.74 15.44 26.52
C GLN A 55 7.40 14.79 25.31
N SER A 56 6.61 14.47 24.30
CA SER A 56 7.13 13.91 23.03
C SER A 56 7.96 14.90 22.25
N MET A 57 7.57 16.19 22.21
CA MET A 57 8.37 17.26 21.61
C MET A 57 9.71 17.40 22.32
N GLN A 58 9.72 17.46 23.65
CA GLN A 58 10.92 17.55 24.45
C GLN A 58 11.86 16.37 24.18
N SER A 59 11.33 15.14 24.17
CA SER A 59 12.13 13.95 23.87
C SER A 59 12.72 13.99 22.46
N THR A 60 11.94 14.40 21.48
CA THR A 60 12.41 14.51 20.07
C THR A 60 13.50 15.58 19.93
N ILE A 61 13.29 16.76 20.50
CA ILE A 61 14.23 17.89 20.44
C ILE A 61 15.52 17.54 21.19
N SER A 62 15.41 16.84 22.33
CA SER A 62 16.59 16.38 23.10
C SER A 62 17.45 15.38 22.31
N GLN A 63 16.83 14.54 21.46
CA GLN A 63 17.58 13.63 20.58
C GLN A 63 18.43 14.39 19.52
N PHE A 64 18.02 15.61 19.18
CA PHE A 64 18.82 16.50 18.32
C PHE A 64 19.84 17.34 19.09
N GLY A 65 20.05 17.05 20.38
CA GLY A 65 21.04 17.76 21.20
C GLY A 65 20.61 19.15 21.68
N MET A 66 19.34 19.50 21.49
CA MET A 66 18.78 20.78 21.93
C MET A 66 18.01 20.60 23.24
N ASN A 67 18.25 21.46 24.22
CA ASN A 67 17.50 21.49 25.46
C ASN A 67 16.60 22.74 25.47
N ILE A 68 15.29 22.54 25.37
CA ILE A 68 14.30 23.62 25.33
C ILE A 68 13.45 23.53 26.61
N ASP A 69 13.24 24.65 27.24
CA ASP A 69 12.32 24.78 28.36
C ASP A 69 10.88 24.59 27.86
N THR A 70 10.21 23.58 28.40
CA THR A 70 8.82 23.26 28.06
C THR A 70 7.84 24.36 28.40
N GLY A 71 8.17 25.26 29.33
CA GLY A 71 7.34 26.40 29.69
C GLY A 71 7.17 27.43 28.56
N SER A 72 8.08 27.43 27.57
CA SER A 72 8.02 28.31 26.40
C SER A 72 7.29 27.71 25.20
N LEU A 73 6.92 26.45 25.24
CA LEU A 73 6.29 25.75 24.12
C LEU A 73 4.75 25.80 24.25
N SER A 74 4.08 26.15 23.17
CA SER A 74 2.61 26.11 23.11
C SER A 74 2.15 24.82 22.41
N GLY A 75 1.43 23.97 23.15
CA GLY A 75 0.82 22.77 22.57
C GLY A 75 -0.19 23.08 21.44
N LYS A 76 -0.74 24.30 21.41
CA LYS A 76 -1.65 24.72 20.35
C LYS A 76 -0.98 24.84 18.97
N ASN A 77 0.34 24.95 18.95
CA ASN A 77 1.11 25.03 17.70
C ASN A 77 1.72 23.69 17.27
N ALA A 78 1.40 22.62 18.02
CA ALA A 78 1.87 21.27 17.72
C ALA A 78 0.78 20.23 17.89
N ALA A 79 0.92 19.09 17.23
CA ALA A 79 0.01 17.96 17.38
C ALA A 79 0.79 16.64 17.37
N ALA A 80 0.40 15.73 18.26
CA ALA A 80 0.82 14.33 18.19
C ALA A 80 0.08 13.63 17.06
N VAL A 81 0.83 12.92 16.21
CA VAL A 81 0.29 12.29 15.00
C VAL A 81 0.76 10.85 14.85
N MET A 82 -0.11 10.05 14.23
CA MET A 82 0.22 8.75 13.69
C MET A 82 0.53 8.92 12.19
N ILE A 83 1.61 8.33 11.75
CA ILE A 83 2.01 8.31 10.34
C ILE A 83 1.86 6.88 9.85
N THR A 84 1.26 6.72 8.67
CA THR A 84 1.17 5.44 7.97
C THR A 84 1.71 5.58 6.57
N ALA A 85 2.35 4.53 6.08
CA ALA A 85 2.84 4.44 4.71
C ALA A 85 2.79 2.99 4.22
N ASP A 86 2.64 2.83 2.93
CA ASP A 86 2.72 1.54 2.26
C ASP A 86 4.09 1.41 1.59
N LEU A 87 4.84 0.38 1.98
CA LEU A 87 6.14 0.06 1.41
C LEU A 87 6.01 -1.11 0.45
N ASP A 88 6.12 -0.82 -0.83
CA ASP A 88 6.12 -1.85 -1.85
C ASP A 88 7.39 -2.71 -1.78
N PRO A 89 7.31 -4.00 -2.13
CA PRO A 89 8.40 -4.96 -1.93
C PRO A 89 9.64 -4.69 -2.80
N PHE A 90 9.52 -3.90 -3.85
CA PHE A 90 10.61 -3.61 -4.78
C PHE A 90 11.19 -2.21 -4.64
N VAL A 91 10.70 -1.42 -3.69
CA VAL A 91 11.24 -0.08 -3.43
C VAL A 91 12.67 -0.20 -2.91
N LYS A 92 13.56 0.64 -3.46
CA LYS A 92 14.99 0.64 -3.12
C LYS A 92 15.30 1.68 -2.05
N VAL A 93 16.41 1.46 -1.33
CA VAL A 93 16.98 2.45 -0.40
C VAL A 93 17.18 3.79 -1.11
N GLY A 94 16.79 4.87 -0.47
CA GLY A 94 16.85 6.24 -1.00
C GLY A 94 15.63 6.63 -1.85
N GLN A 95 14.75 5.70 -2.22
CA GLN A 95 13.50 6.07 -2.89
C GLN A 95 12.52 6.69 -1.90
N LYS A 96 11.63 7.53 -2.44
CA LYS A 96 10.64 8.23 -1.64
C LYS A 96 9.26 7.61 -1.81
N ILE A 97 8.55 7.51 -0.69
CA ILE A 97 7.17 7.01 -0.62
C ILE A 97 6.26 8.08 -0.03
N GLY A 98 4.98 8.04 -0.39
CA GLY A 98 3.97 8.90 0.20
C GLY A 98 3.62 8.46 1.63
N VAL A 99 3.23 9.40 2.48
CA VAL A 99 2.77 9.12 3.83
C VAL A 99 1.44 9.81 4.12
N THR A 100 0.65 9.17 4.95
CA THR A 100 -0.57 9.74 5.53
C THR A 100 -0.31 10.05 7.00
N VAL A 101 -0.69 11.25 7.42
CA VAL A 101 -0.47 11.78 8.76
C VAL A 101 -1.82 12.08 9.38
N SER A 102 -2.12 11.46 10.51
CA SER A 102 -3.40 11.58 11.22
C SER A 102 -3.19 12.04 12.66
N SER A 103 -3.97 13.04 13.09
CA SER A 103 -3.91 13.50 14.48
C SER A 103 -4.36 12.42 15.45
N MET A 104 -3.62 12.22 16.53
CA MET A 104 -3.98 11.33 17.63
C MET A 104 -4.60 12.08 18.83
N GLY A 105 -4.39 13.38 18.89
CA GLY A 105 -4.80 14.21 20.01
C GLY A 105 -6.09 14.98 19.73
N LYS A 106 -6.14 16.19 20.29
CA LYS A 106 -7.28 17.12 20.18
C LYS A 106 -7.05 18.24 19.18
N ALA A 107 -6.10 18.07 18.26
CA ALA A 107 -5.84 19.06 17.23
C ALA A 107 -7.08 19.24 16.35
N LYS A 108 -7.46 20.49 16.13
CA LYS A 108 -8.61 20.85 15.30
C LYS A 108 -8.27 20.78 13.81
N SER A 109 -7.01 21.03 13.45
CA SER A 109 -6.50 20.98 12.07
C SER A 109 -5.00 20.79 12.05
N LEU A 110 -4.51 20.05 11.05
CA LEU A 110 -3.08 19.89 10.74
C LEU A 110 -2.62 20.81 9.60
N ARG A 111 -3.47 21.72 9.15
CA ARG A 111 -3.19 22.59 8.01
C ARG A 111 -2.02 23.53 8.30
N GLY A 112 -1.13 23.67 7.31
CA GLY A 112 0.07 24.51 7.44
C GLY A 112 1.20 23.87 8.28
N GLY A 113 0.93 22.68 8.87
CA GLY A 113 1.88 22.00 9.71
C GLY A 113 2.99 21.30 8.93
N THR A 114 4.12 21.13 9.62
CA THR A 114 5.28 20.37 9.15
C THR A 114 5.54 19.21 10.08
N LEU A 115 5.63 18.00 9.51
CA LEU A 115 6.00 16.79 10.23
C LEU A 115 7.50 16.83 10.52
N LEU A 116 7.87 16.68 11.78
CA LEU A 116 9.25 16.47 12.20
C LEU A 116 9.73 15.07 11.79
N MET A 117 11.06 14.93 11.68
CA MET A 117 11.68 13.66 11.32
C MET A 117 11.21 12.53 12.21
N THR A 118 10.59 11.53 11.59
CA THR A 118 9.90 10.43 12.28
C THR A 118 10.26 9.09 11.65
N PRO A 119 10.78 8.13 12.42
CA PRO A 119 11.02 6.78 11.93
C PRO A 119 9.70 6.03 11.73
N LEU A 120 9.56 5.38 10.57
CA LEU A 120 8.46 4.49 10.26
C LEU A 120 8.91 3.04 10.42
N LYS A 121 8.17 2.29 11.22
CA LYS A 121 8.48 0.91 11.59
C LYS A 121 7.52 -0.07 10.93
N GLY A 122 8.04 -1.22 10.56
CA GLY A 122 7.23 -2.37 10.16
C GLY A 122 6.66 -3.15 11.36
N ALA A 123 5.90 -4.20 11.07
CA ALA A 123 5.32 -5.08 12.09
C ALA A 123 6.37 -5.81 12.96
N ASP A 124 7.58 -5.95 12.47
CA ASP A 124 8.74 -6.51 13.17
C ASP A 124 9.44 -5.50 14.11
N GLY A 125 8.95 -4.26 14.18
CA GLY A 125 9.51 -3.18 14.99
C GLY A 125 10.78 -2.52 14.40
N GLN A 126 11.26 -2.95 13.24
CA GLN A 126 12.43 -2.37 12.58
C GLN A 126 12.04 -1.11 11.81
N THR A 127 12.96 -0.13 11.75
CA THR A 127 12.76 1.09 10.96
C THR A 127 13.08 0.83 9.50
N TYR A 128 12.13 1.10 8.61
CA TYR A 128 12.25 0.93 7.16
C TYR A 128 12.30 2.24 6.40
N ALA A 129 11.71 3.30 6.93
CA ALA A 129 11.73 4.62 6.29
C ALA A 129 11.76 5.74 7.33
N ILE A 130 12.16 6.92 6.91
CA ILE A 130 12.15 8.14 7.73
C ILE A 130 11.25 9.15 7.04
N ALA A 131 10.22 9.62 7.75
CA ALA A 131 9.23 10.57 7.25
C ALA A 131 9.50 11.97 7.77
N GLN A 132 9.37 12.99 6.90
CA GLN A 132 9.34 14.41 7.25
C GLN A 132 8.76 15.25 6.12
N GLY A 133 8.28 16.43 6.43
CA GLY A 133 7.87 17.41 5.40
C GLY A 133 6.59 18.15 5.72
N ASN A 134 6.19 19.01 4.80
CA ASN A 134 5.00 19.84 4.93
C ASN A 134 3.75 19.05 4.55
N LEU A 135 2.71 19.17 5.37
CA LEU A 135 1.45 18.48 5.15
C LEU A 135 0.60 19.18 4.09
N ALA A 136 0.11 18.40 3.14
CA ALA A 136 -1.03 18.78 2.31
C ALA A 136 -2.31 18.27 2.99
N VAL A 137 -3.09 19.20 3.54
CA VAL A 137 -4.35 18.91 4.23
C VAL A 137 -5.51 19.38 3.36
N GLY A 138 -6.37 18.45 2.97
CA GLY A 138 -7.60 18.75 2.24
C GLY A 138 -8.68 19.30 3.18
N GLY A 139 -9.62 20.10 2.63
CA GLY A 139 -10.78 20.59 3.35
C GLY A 139 -10.55 21.91 4.11
N PHE A 140 -11.65 22.44 4.60
CA PHE A 140 -11.68 23.59 5.49
C PHE A 140 -12.81 23.45 6.52
N GLY A 141 -12.59 24.00 7.69
CA GLY A 141 -13.62 24.16 8.70
C GLY A 141 -13.75 25.64 9.05
N VAL A 142 -14.96 26.12 9.17
CA VAL A 142 -15.27 27.47 9.64
C VAL A 142 -16.13 27.35 10.87
N GLU A 143 -15.70 27.94 11.98
CA GLU A 143 -16.52 28.11 13.18
C GLU A 143 -17.12 29.52 13.16
N GLY A 144 -18.44 29.62 13.19
CA GLY A 144 -19.13 30.90 13.35
C GLY A 144 -19.06 31.39 14.81
N ALA A 145 -19.10 32.71 15.02
CA ALA A 145 -19.11 33.30 16.35
C ALA A 145 -20.36 32.92 17.19
N ASP A 146 -21.38 32.40 16.54
CA ASP A 146 -22.65 31.91 17.10
C ASP A 146 -22.63 30.43 17.48
N GLY A 147 -21.48 29.77 17.37
CA GLY A 147 -21.32 28.33 17.65
C GLY A 147 -21.70 27.40 16.50
N SER A 148 -22.07 27.94 15.35
CA SER A 148 -22.25 27.13 14.13
C SER A 148 -20.90 26.72 13.57
N SER A 149 -20.74 25.42 13.21
CA SER A 149 -19.54 24.93 12.56
C SER A 149 -19.88 24.28 11.22
N MET A 150 -19.16 24.65 10.19
CA MET A 150 -19.20 24.00 8.89
C MET A 150 -17.83 23.41 8.60
N SER A 151 -17.74 22.08 8.52
CA SER A 151 -16.53 21.39 8.13
C SER A 151 -16.74 20.67 6.80
N VAL A 152 -15.88 20.95 5.84
CA VAL A 152 -15.82 20.24 4.55
C VAL A 152 -14.52 19.45 4.53
N ASN A 153 -14.63 18.14 4.49
CA ASN A 153 -13.55 17.17 4.70
C ASN A 153 -12.94 17.22 6.12
N ILE A 154 -12.06 16.25 6.40
CA ILE A 154 -11.46 16.07 7.73
C ILE A 154 -10.12 16.81 7.78
N PRO A 155 -10.00 17.96 8.49
CA PRO A 155 -8.76 18.74 8.53
C PRO A 155 -7.69 18.13 9.45
N THR A 156 -8.00 17.04 10.15
CA THR A 156 -7.09 16.33 11.08
C THR A 156 -6.29 15.22 10.41
N VAL A 157 -6.47 15.04 9.10
CA VAL A 157 -5.69 14.10 8.28
C VAL A 157 -5.07 14.86 7.13
N GLY A 158 -3.79 14.62 6.88
CA GLY A 158 -3.04 15.17 5.76
C GLY A 158 -2.15 14.13 5.11
N THR A 159 -1.64 14.46 3.94
CA THR A 159 -0.68 13.62 3.22
C THR A 159 0.59 14.41 2.93
N ILE A 160 1.71 13.70 2.81
CA ILE A 160 2.96 14.26 2.31
C ILE A 160 3.38 13.38 1.13
N SER A 161 3.21 13.91 -0.08
CA SER A 161 3.67 13.23 -1.28
C SER A 161 5.20 13.11 -1.22
N ASN A 162 5.74 11.91 -1.43
CA ASN A 162 7.16 11.65 -1.28
C ASN A 162 7.72 12.03 0.11
N GLY A 163 6.90 11.88 1.15
CA GLY A 163 7.17 12.35 2.51
C GLY A 163 8.10 11.46 3.33
N ALA A 164 8.37 10.23 2.91
CA ALA A 164 9.32 9.38 3.59
C ALA A 164 10.39 8.85 2.63
N THR A 165 11.62 8.77 3.12
CA THR A 165 12.75 8.15 2.41
C THR A 165 12.96 6.74 2.96
N VAL A 166 13.07 5.77 2.08
CA VAL A 166 13.31 4.37 2.44
C VAL A 166 14.78 4.19 2.84
N GLU A 167 15.00 3.68 4.05
CA GLU A 167 16.32 3.42 4.63
C GLU A 167 16.68 1.92 4.58
N ARG A 168 15.67 1.05 4.51
CA ARG A 168 15.85 -0.40 4.45
C ARG A 168 14.86 -1.02 3.49
N MET A 169 15.34 -1.92 2.64
CA MET A 169 14.48 -2.73 1.78
C MET A 169 13.83 -3.86 2.56
N VAL A 170 12.64 -4.27 2.13
CA VAL A 170 12.07 -5.56 2.54
C VAL A 170 12.64 -6.64 1.61
N GLU A 171 13.12 -7.72 2.20
CA GLU A 171 13.57 -8.87 1.42
C GLU A 171 12.36 -9.51 0.74
N ALA A 172 12.28 -9.37 -0.58
CA ALA A 172 11.29 -10.08 -1.37
C ALA A 172 11.87 -11.43 -1.80
N PRO A 173 11.23 -12.56 -1.47
CA PRO A 173 11.66 -13.89 -1.90
C PRO A 173 11.80 -14.02 -3.41
N PHE A 174 11.11 -13.19 -4.17
CA PHE A 174 11.11 -13.17 -5.62
C PHE A 174 12.50 -13.20 -6.27
N ILE A 175 13.46 -12.41 -5.74
CA ILE A 175 14.78 -12.29 -6.35
C ILE A 175 15.58 -13.58 -6.18
N ASN A 176 15.47 -14.22 -5.02
CA ASN A 176 16.30 -15.36 -4.62
C ASN A 176 15.63 -16.72 -4.83
N SER A 177 14.32 -16.77 -5.11
CA SER A 177 13.59 -18.01 -5.29
C SER A 177 13.86 -18.65 -6.65
N ASN A 178 13.97 -19.97 -6.65
CA ASN A 178 14.01 -20.77 -7.89
C ASN A 178 12.61 -21.11 -8.42
N ASN A 179 11.58 -20.86 -7.63
CA ASN A 179 10.18 -21.07 -8.00
C ASN A 179 9.36 -19.89 -7.55
N PHE A 180 8.38 -19.52 -8.36
CA PHE A 180 7.33 -18.59 -8.00
C PHE A 180 6.09 -19.37 -7.63
N VAL A 181 5.42 -19.00 -6.56
CA VAL A 181 4.10 -19.53 -6.20
C VAL A 181 3.07 -18.48 -6.52
N MET A 182 2.11 -18.82 -7.34
CA MET A 182 0.96 -18.00 -7.67
C MET A 182 -0.23 -18.47 -6.86
N ASN A 183 -0.95 -17.55 -6.24
CA ASN A 183 -2.18 -17.81 -5.51
C ASN A 183 -3.35 -17.26 -6.29
N LEU A 184 -4.30 -18.12 -6.63
CA LEU A 184 -5.51 -17.75 -7.32
C LEU A 184 -6.38 -16.88 -6.39
N HIS A 185 -6.98 -15.83 -6.93
CA HIS A 185 -7.94 -14.99 -6.20
C HIS A 185 -9.20 -15.78 -5.82
N GLN A 186 -9.59 -16.72 -6.67
CA GLN A 186 -10.68 -17.65 -6.42
C GLN A 186 -10.16 -19.08 -6.62
N GLY A 187 -10.14 -19.84 -5.52
CA GLY A 187 -9.65 -21.22 -5.55
C GLY A 187 -10.60 -22.16 -6.30
N ASP A 188 -10.08 -22.82 -7.34
CA ASP A 188 -10.79 -23.83 -8.12
C ASP A 188 -9.80 -24.80 -8.76
N PHE A 189 -10.02 -26.11 -8.60
CA PHE A 189 -9.13 -27.14 -9.13
C PHE A 189 -9.03 -27.13 -10.65
N THR A 190 -10.15 -26.87 -11.35
CA THR A 190 -10.18 -26.84 -12.81
C THR A 190 -9.39 -25.65 -13.34
N THR A 191 -9.60 -24.48 -12.72
CA THR A 191 -8.86 -23.26 -13.08
C THR A 191 -7.36 -23.39 -12.79
N ALA A 192 -6.98 -23.94 -11.63
CA ALA A 192 -5.58 -24.21 -11.30
C ALA A 192 -4.90 -25.15 -12.30
N ASN A 193 -5.62 -26.19 -12.74
CA ASN A 193 -5.11 -27.11 -13.76
C ASN A 193 -4.98 -26.43 -15.13
N ARG A 194 -5.98 -25.67 -15.58
CA ARG A 194 -5.92 -24.90 -16.84
C ARG A 194 -4.76 -23.92 -16.85
N ILE A 195 -4.55 -23.16 -15.78
CA ILE A 195 -3.40 -22.27 -15.63
C ILE A 195 -2.10 -23.05 -15.83
N THR A 196 -1.98 -24.21 -15.18
CA THR A 196 -0.80 -25.07 -15.27
C THR A 196 -0.55 -25.54 -16.72
N GLU A 197 -1.62 -25.95 -17.40
CA GLU A 197 -1.54 -26.41 -18.80
C GLU A 197 -1.13 -25.28 -19.75
N GLU A 198 -1.74 -24.09 -19.63
CA GLU A 198 -1.41 -22.95 -20.49
C GLU A 198 0.04 -22.47 -20.28
N ILE A 199 0.50 -22.42 -19.03
CA ILE A 199 1.91 -22.08 -18.76
C ILE A 199 2.86 -23.12 -19.36
N ASN A 200 2.54 -24.41 -19.21
CA ASN A 200 3.37 -25.49 -19.75
C ASN A 200 3.36 -25.54 -21.29
N LYS A 201 2.30 -25.10 -21.94
CA LYS A 201 2.28 -24.93 -23.40
C LYS A 201 3.25 -23.84 -23.87
N VAL A 202 3.34 -22.73 -23.15
CA VAL A 202 4.17 -21.58 -23.52
C VAL A 202 5.65 -21.82 -23.19
N PHE A 203 5.93 -22.30 -21.97
CA PHE A 203 7.31 -22.38 -21.44
C PHE A 203 7.91 -23.77 -21.45
N GLY A 204 7.14 -24.79 -21.79
CA GLY A 204 7.58 -26.18 -21.85
C GLY A 204 7.05 -27.02 -20.69
N PRO A 205 7.15 -28.36 -20.81
CA PRO A 205 6.62 -29.28 -19.82
C PRO A 205 7.30 -29.14 -18.45
N ASP A 206 6.54 -29.40 -17.39
CA ASP A 206 7.02 -29.37 -16.00
C ASP A 206 7.51 -28.02 -15.50
N VAL A 207 7.25 -26.91 -16.21
CA VAL A 207 7.56 -25.55 -15.73
C VAL A 207 6.56 -25.13 -14.65
N ALA A 208 5.26 -25.40 -14.86
CA ALA A 208 4.22 -25.13 -13.87
C ALA A 208 3.66 -26.44 -13.29
N LYS A 209 3.28 -26.39 -12.01
CA LYS A 209 2.62 -27.48 -11.28
C LYS A 209 1.57 -26.93 -10.34
N ALA A 210 0.32 -27.39 -10.45
CA ALA A 210 -0.69 -27.10 -9.45
C ALA A 210 -0.31 -27.81 -8.13
N LEU A 211 -0.27 -27.05 -7.04
CA LEU A 211 -0.01 -27.58 -5.70
C LEU A 211 -1.33 -27.95 -5.01
N ASP A 212 -2.33 -27.12 -5.17
CA ASP A 212 -3.67 -27.27 -4.64
C ASP A 212 -4.65 -26.44 -5.48
N HIS A 213 -5.91 -26.29 -5.01
CA HIS A 213 -6.98 -25.56 -5.71
C HIS A 213 -6.76 -24.02 -5.75
N THR A 214 -5.81 -23.51 -4.96
CA THR A 214 -5.50 -22.07 -4.87
C THR A 214 -4.10 -21.73 -5.32
N SER A 215 -3.20 -22.70 -5.43
CA SER A 215 -1.76 -22.44 -5.58
C SER A 215 -1.15 -23.20 -6.75
N VAL A 216 -0.44 -22.47 -7.59
CA VAL A 216 0.35 -23.02 -8.72
C VAL A 216 1.81 -22.60 -8.56
N SER A 217 2.72 -23.57 -8.55
CA SER A 217 4.17 -23.33 -8.53
C SER A 217 4.70 -23.27 -9.94
N VAL A 218 5.51 -22.24 -10.23
CA VAL A 218 6.15 -22.03 -11.53
C VAL A 218 7.66 -21.96 -11.34
N ARG A 219 8.41 -22.74 -12.10
CA ARG A 219 9.87 -22.72 -12.07
C ARG A 219 10.41 -21.41 -12.66
N ALA A 220 11.16 -20.66 -11.84
CA ALA A 220 11.78 -19.41 -12.27
C ALA A 220 13.08 -19.63 -13.03
N PRO A 221 13.45 -18.74 -13.95
CA PRO A 221 14.80 -18.68 -14.52
C PRO A 221 15.84 -18.51 -13.40
N LYS A 222 16.99 -19.16 -13.57
CA LYS A 222 18.10 -19.03 -12.62
C LYS A 222 18.76 -17.66 -12.66
N ASP A 223 18.78 -17.05 -13.85
CA ASP A 223 19.35 -15.72 -14.07
C ASP A 223 18.36 -14.64 -13.61
N PRO A 224 18.71 -13.80 -12.62
CA PRO A 224 17.85 -12.72 -12.13
C PRO A 224 17.43 -11.73 -13.23
N SER A 225 18.28 -11.50 -14.25
CA SER A 225 17.98 -10.59 -15.35
C SER A 225 16.82 -11.07 -16.22
N GLN A 226 16.62 -12.39 -16.31
CA GLN A 226 15.55 -13.01 -17.08
C GLN A 226 14.23 -13.11 -16.30
N LYS A 227 14.26 -12.99 -14.97
CA LYS A 227 13.05 -13.13 -14.13
C LYS A 227 11.98 -12.11 -14.47
N VAL A 228 12.37 -10.85 -14.69
CA VAL A 228 11.42 -9.78 -15.02
C VAL A 228 10.75 -10.04 -16.38
N SER A 229 11.52 -10.39 -17.38
CA SER A 229 10.99 -10.73 -18.72
C SER A 229 10.10 -11.96 -18.67
N PHE A 230 10.50 -12.98 -17.90
CA PHE A 230 9.70 -14.18 -17.68
C PHE A 230 8.36 -13.85 -17.01
N MET A 231 8.37 -13.01 -15.97
CA MET A 231 7.14 -12.58 -15.29
C MET A 231 6.23 -11.79 -16.23
N SER A 232 6.78 -10.89 -17.02
CA SER A 232 6.01 -10.12 -17.99
C SER A 232 5.31 -11.02 -19.02
N LEU A 233 5.98 -12.08 -19.49
CA LEU A 233 5.35 -13.07 -20.37
C LEU A 233 4.28 -13.89 -19.63
N LEU A 234 4.59 -14.33 -18.39
CA LEU A 234 3.68 -15.12 -17.57
C LEU A 234 2.37 -14.35 -17.27
N GLU A 235 2.47 -13.09 -16.90
CA GLU A 235 1.32 -12.22 -16.58
C GLU A 235 0.35 -12.03 -17.76
N ASN A 236 0.85 -12.11 -18.98
CA ASN A 236 0.06 -11.91 -20.20
C ASN A 236 -0.50 -13.21 -20.80
N ILE A 237 -0.29 -14.36 -20.17
CA ILE A 237 -0.93 -15.61 -20.60
C ILE A 237 -2.44 -15.48 -20.39
N GLU A 238 -3.20 -15.79 -21.42
CA GLU A 238 -4.64 -15.84 -21.39
C GLU A 238 -5.10 -17.23 -20.94
N VAL A 239 -5.99 -17.27 -19.97
CA VAL A 239 -6.56 -18.51 -19.43
C VAL A 239 -8.08 -18.37 -19.38
N ASP A 240 -8.77 -19.41 -19.79
CA ASP A 240 -10.22 -19.52 -19.66
C ASP A 240 -10.56 -20.10 -18.27
N PRO A 241 -11.05 -19.30 -17.29
CA PRO A 241 -11.38 -19.81 -15.98
C PRO A 241 -12.56 -20.78 -16.03
N ALA A 242 -12.68 -21.66 -15.04
CA ALA A 242 -13.89 -22.43 -14.86
C ALA A 242 -15.07 -21.50 -14.54
N SER A 243 -16.25 -21.84 -15.04
CA SER A 243 -17.45 -21.05 -14.76
C SER A 243 -17.64 -20.90 -13.25
N PRO A 244 -17.81 -19.68 -12.73
CA PRO A 244 -18.00 -19.48 -11.30
C PRO A 244 -19.28 -20.18 -10.83
N ILE A 245 -19.23 -20.75 -9.62
CA ILE A 245 -20.43 -21.31 -8.97
C ILE A 245 -21.43 -20.16 -8.79
N ALA A 246 -22.64 -20.32 -9.33
CA ALA A 246 -23.69 -19.32 -9.18
C ALA A 246 -23.97 -19.10 -7.68
N LYS A 247 -23.64 -17.92 -7.17
CA LYS A 247 -24.09 -17.48 -5.84
C LYS A 247 -25.52 -17.01 -5.97
N VAL A 248 -26.45 -17.78 -5.44
CA VAL A 248 -27.82 -17.32 -5.20
C VAL A 248 -27.76 -16.45 -3.95
N VAL A 249 -28.04 -15.15 -4.09
CA VAL A 249 -28.19 -14.18 -2.99
C VAL A 249 -29.66 -14.06 -2.64
#